data_70688cb37cc1d0349d9be20fe3bccafd
#
_entry.id   70688cb37cc1d0349d9be20fe3bccafd
#
_cell.length_a   1.000
_cell.length_b   1.000
_cell.length_c   1.000
_cell.angle_alpha   90.00
_cell.angle_beta   90.00
_cell.angle_gamma   90.00
#
_symmetry.space_group_name_H-M   'P 1'
#
loop_
_entity.id
_entity.type
_entity.pdbx_description
1 polymer ?
#
loop_
_entity_poly.entity_id
_entity_poly.type
_entity_poly.pdbx_seq_one_letter_code
_entity_poly.pdbx_strand_id
1 'polypeptide(L)'
;MSPLPRTTPEAQGIPSAAISAFIEAVERQVDAMHSFILVRHGVVVAEGWWTPYRPTDPHSLYSLSKSFTSTAVGLLIAEGRLSLDDLVLDFFPEDAPADPSDNLKAMRVRHLLSMSTGHTTEPFSVMDQFPDKTWVELFLLHPVEHAPGTHFLYNSHATYMLSAIVQKITGGRLLKYLKPRLLDPLGIRGAKWERSPQGIDTGGWGLSITTRDIAAFGQLYLQKGLWQGKRLLPESWVEAATSFQVSNGDDPNSDWAQGYGYQFWRCRHNAYRGDGAFGQYCIVMPDQEAVLAINSGLGDMQVPMTLVWEHLLPAMKDKPLPADAEAAQALSRKLDSLCLRTVEGARKSPLAGEYSGRVFKLGRNPDRIKTLRFDFSANDVILTLSRA
;
A
#
# COMPACT_ATOMS: atom_id res chain seq x y z
N MET A 1 -10.23 -9.87 16.40
CA MET A 1 -10.48 -11.07 15.57
C MET A 1 -10.65 -10.61 14.14
N SER A 2 -10.27 -11.44 13.16
CA SER A 2 -10.54 -11.12 11.74
C SER A 2 -12.04 -11.06 11.50
N PRO A 3 -12.56 -10.09 10.75
CA PRO A 3 -13.97 -10.04 10.37
C PRO A 3 -14.34 -11.13 9.32
N LEU A 4 -13.34 -11.83 8.77
CA LEU A 4 -13.50 -12.89 7.78
C LEU A 4 -13.45 -14.27 8.45
N PRO A 5 -14.36 -15.20 8.09
CA PRO A 5 -14.34 -16.56 8.56
C PRO A 5 -13.12 -17.33 8.04
N ARG A 6 -12.88 -18.55 8.52
CA ARG A 6 -11.71 -19.36 8.20
C ARG A 6 -12.13 -20.77 7.77
N THR A 7 -11.33 -21.36 6.88
CA THR A 7 -11.48 -22.76 6.47
C THR A 7 -10.13 -23.32 6.00
N THR A 8 -10.08 -24.61 5.67
CA THR A 8 -8.90 -25.21 5.05
C THR A 8 -8.72 -24.76 3.60
N PRO A 9 -7.49 -24.68 3.09
CA PRO A 9 -7.24 -24.34 1.69
C PRO A 9 -7.95 -25.29 0.71
N GLU A 10 -7.93 -26.59 0.99
CA GLU A 10 -8.56 -27.62 0.14
C GLU A 10 -10.08 -27.39 -0.01
N ALA A 11 -10.75 -27.00 1.05
CA ALA A 11 -12.19 -26.67 1.01
C ALA A 11 -12.50 -25.49 0.06
N GLN A 12 -11.50 -24.69 -0.27
CA GLN A 12 -11.58 -23.60 -1.21
C GLN A 12 -10.79 -23.85 -2.51
N GLY A 13 -10.49 -25.12 -2.81
CA GLY A 13 -9.86 -25.51 -4.07
C GLY A 13 -8.39 -25.14 -4.18
N ILE A 14 -7.67 -24.93 -3.08
CA ILE A 14 -6.23 -24.64 -3.07
C ILE A 14 -5.51 -25.78 -2.32
N PRO A 15 -4.53 -26.47 -2.92
CA PRO A 15 -3.73 -27.43 -2.18
C PRO A 15 -2.90 -26.72 -1.10
N SER A 16 -2.90 -27.22 0.14
CA SER A 16 -1.99 -26.72 1.20
C SER A 16 -0.52 -26.75 0.77
N ALA A 17 -0.13 -27.76 -0.02
CA ALA A 17 1.21 -27.87 -0.58
C ALA A 17 1.59 -26.68 -1.50
N ALA A 18 0.64 -26.12 -2.25
CA ALA A 18 0.91 -24.94 -3.10
C ALA A 18 1.19 -23.68 -2.27
N ILE A 19 0.48 -23.52 -1.16
CA ILE A 19 0.73 -22.41 -0.23
C ILE A 19 2.11 -22.60 0.44
N SER A 20 2.47 -23.83 0.83
CA SER A 20 3.81 -24.13 1.37
C SER A 20 4.90 -23.80 0.35
N ALA A 21 4.73 -24.18 -0.92
CA ALA A 21 5.67 -23.87 -1.99
C ALA A 21 5.82 -22.36 -2.23
N PHE A 22 4.71 -21.60 -2.17
CA PHE A 22 4.74 -20.13 -2.22
C PHE A 22 5.56 -19.56 -1.07
N ILE A 23 5.32 -20.01 0.18
CA ILE A 23 6.06 -19.54 1.36
C ILE A 23 7.55 -19.85 1.23
N GLU A 24 7.90 -21.04 0.80
CA GLU A 24 9.30 -21.45 0.59
C GLU A 24 9.99 -20.62 -0.50
N ALA A 25 9.27 -20.28 -1.58
CA ALA A 25 9.79 -19.41 -2.62
C ALA A 25 9.99 -17.97 -2.10
N VAL A 26 9.05 -17.46 -1.31
CA VAL A 26 9.16 -16.18 -0.61
C VAL A 26 10.38 -16.17 0.30
N GLU A 27 10.59 -17.19 1.14
CA GLU A 27 11.74 -17.24 2.04
C GLU A 27 13.08 -17.32 1.32
N ARG A 28 13.11 -17.83 0.09
CA ARG A 28 14.35 -17.83 -0.72
C ARG A 28 14.64 -16.51 -1.41
N GLN A 29 13.60 -15.76 -1.82
CA GLN A 29 13.73 -14.65 -2.76
C GLN A 29 13.36 -13.29 -2.16
N VAL A 30 12.70 -13.27 -1.00
CA VAL A 30 12.25 -12.04 -0.31
C VAL A 30 12.93 -11.96 1.06
N ASP A 31 13.75 -10.93 1.26
CA ASP A 31 14.53 -10.81 2.50
C ASP A 31 13.70 -10.43 3.72
N ALA A 32 12.64 -9.68 3.52
CA ALA A 32 11.85 -9.11 4.62
C ALA A 32 10.33 -9.19 4.34
N MET A 33 9.80 -10.40 4.19
CA MET A 33 8.36 -10.64 4.27
C MET A 33 7.93 -10.54 5.74
N HIS A 34 6.94 -9.70 6.02
CA HIS A 34 6.45 -9.49 7.39
C HIS A 34 5.19 -10.30 7.68
N SER A 35 4.26 -10.31 6.73
CA SER A 35 3.00 -11.04 6.85
C SER A 35 2.28 -11.21 5.53
N PHE A 36 1.42 -12.22 5.46
CA PHE A 36 0.46 -12.37 4.37
C PHE A 36 -0.87 -12.93 4.87
N ILE A 37 -1.94 -12.66 4.13
CA ILE A 37 -3.26 -13.28 4.31
C ILE A 37 -3.83 -13.58 2.94
N LEU A 38 -4.16 -14.84 2.71
CA LEU A 38 -4.86 -15.30 1.52
C LEU A 38 -6.32 -15.56 1.86
N VAL A 39 -7.20 -14.85 1.15
CA VAL A 39 -8.66 -15.00 1.21
C VAL A 39 -9.14 -15.59 -0.10
N ARG A 40 -10.06 -16.55 -0.05
CA ARG A 40 -10.76 -17.06 -1.23
C ARG A 40 -12.25 -17.28 -0.92
N HIS A 41 -13.13 -16.91 -1.86
CA HIS A 41 -14.59 -16.98 -1.69
C HIS A 41 -15.06 -16.33 -0.35
N GLY A 42 -14.40 -15.27 0.09
CA GLY A 42 -14.74 -14.55 1.33
C GLY A 42 -14.26 -15.18 2.63
N VAL A 43 -13.46 -16.24 2.57
CA VAL A 43 -12.93 -16.92 3.77
C VAL A 43 -11.39 -16.93 3.75
N VAL A 44 -10.76 -16.77 4.91
CA VAL A 44 -9.30 -16.87 5.06
C VAL A 44 -8.91 -18.33 4.96
N VAL A 45 -8.02 -18.65 4.01
CA VAL A 45 -7.50 -20.02 3.78
C VAL A 45 -6.09 -20.20 4.34
N ALA A 46 -5.30 -19.13 4.39
CA ALA A 46 -3.99 -19.11 5.04
C ALA A 46 -3.64 -17.71 5.51
N GLU A 47 -2.91 -17.61 6.60
CA GLU A 47 -2.28 -16.38 7.07
C GLU A 47 -0.99 -16.71 7.81
N GLY A 48 0.03 -15.85 7.69
CA GLY A 48 1.32 -16.02 8.33
C GLY A 48 1.98 -14.69 8.68
N TRP A 49 2.75 -14.73 9.77
CA TRP A 49 3.56 -13.58 10.25
C TRP A 49 4.99 -14.07 10.52
N TRP A 50 5.95 -13.41 9.91
CA TRP A 50 7.37 -13.65 10.21
C TRP A 50 7.73 -12.94 11.50
N THR A 51 8.06 -13.72 12.54
CA THR A 51 8.53 -13.15 13.82
C THR A 51 9.68 -12.18 13.56
N PRO A 52 9.69 -10.94 14.16
CA PRO A 52 8.90 -10.52 15.34
C PRO A 52 7.50 -9.92 15.04
N TYR A 53 7.07 -9.86 13.79
CA TYR A 53 5.77 -9.30 13.42
C TYR A 53 4.61 -10.18 13.93
N ARG A 54 3.51 -9.54 14.29
CA ARG A 54 2.34 -10.17 14.90
C ARG A 54 1.04 -9.74 14.22
N PRO A 55 -0.04 -10.53 14.33
CA PRO A 55 -1.35 -10.21 13.74
C PRO A 55 -1.97 -8.87 14.17
N THR A 56 -1.55 -8.35 15.31
CA THR A 56 -2.05 -7.10 15.89
C THR A 56 -1.24 -5.87 15.55
N ASP A 57 -0.09 -6.06 14.92
CA ASP A 57 0.82 -4.96 14.63
C ASP A 57 0.34 -4.18 13.40
N PRO A 58 0.08 -2.87 13.52
CA PRO A 58 -0.22 -2.05 12.37
C PRO A 58 1.05 -1.79 11.56
N HIS A 59 0.92 -1.83 10.24
CA HIS A 59 1.95 -1.48 9.30
C HIS A 59 1.67 -0.14 8.65
N SER A 60 2.71 0.65 8.36
CA SER A 60 2.61 1.78 7.45
C SER A 60 2.35 1.25 6.04
N LEU A 61 1.25 1.68 5.45
CA LEU A 61 0.83 1.20 4.13
C LEU A 61 1.53 1.91 2.98
N TYR A 62 2.29 2.94 3.25
CA TYR A 62 2.84 3.78 2.18
C TYR A 62 1.76 4.14 1.15
N SER A 63 2.03 3.97 -0.13
CA SER A 63 1.11 4.33 -1.22
C SER A 63 -0.17 3.49 -1.31
N LEU A 64 -0.28 2.34 -0.65
CA LEU A 64 -1.54 1.62 -0.53
C LEU A 64 -2.63 2.49 0.16
N SER A 65 -2.23 3.50 0.93
CA SER A 65 -3.11 4.54 1.47
C SER A 65 -3.96 5.23 0.40
N LYS A 66 -3.44 5.36 -0.83
CA LYS A 66 -4.11 5.99 -1.97
C LYS A 66 -5.44 5.35 -2.32
N SER A 67 -5.52 4.02 -2.23
CA SER A 67 -6.77 3.29 -2.51
C SER A 67 -7.85 3.60 -1.48
N PHE A 68 -7.48 3.86 -0.23
CA PHE A 68 -8.42 4.33 0.81
C PHE A 68 -8.86 5.77 0.57
N THR A 69 -7.97 6.63 0.09
CA THR A 69 -8.32 8.01 -0.32
C THR A 69 -9.29 8.00 -1.50
N SER A 70 -9.04 7.19 -2.51
CA SER A 70 -9.95 6.95 -3.64
C SER A 70 -11.34 6.50 -3.15
N THR A 71 -11.37 5.58 -2.18
CA THR A 71 -12.62 5.11 -1.57
C THR A 71 -13.41 6.26 -0.94
N ALA A 72 -12.75 7.21 -0.26
CA ALA A 72 -13.42 8.38 0.30
C ALA A 72 -14.01 9.29 -0.78
N VAL A 73 -13.32 9.45 -1.90
CA VAL A 73 -13.83 10.18 -3.06
C VAL A 73 -15.08 9.48 -3.61
N GLY A 74 -15.04 8.16 -3.78
CA GLY A 74 -16.19 7.38 -4.23
C GLY A 74 -17.41 7.50 -3.32
N LEU A 75 -17.19 7.55 -2.01
CA LEU A 75 -18.26 7.78 -1.03
C LEU A 75 -18.86 9.18 -1.17
N LEU A 76 -18.05 10.23 -1.36
CA LEU A 76 -18.55 11.59 -1.58
C LEU A 76 -19.33 11.71 -2.87
N ILE A 77 -18.90 11.01 -3.94
CA ILE A 77 -19.63 10.96 -5.21
C ILE A 77 -20.99 10.27 -5.00
N ALA A 78 -21.01 9.15 -4.27
CA ALA A 78 -22.24 8.46 -3.94
C ALA A 78 -23.21 9.30 -3.06
N GLU A 79 -22.66 10.17 -2.23
CA GLU A 79 -23.43 11.16 -1.44
C GLU A 79 -23.89 12.37 -2.27
N GLY A 80 -23.53 12.47 -3.55
CA GLY A 80 -23.85 13.61 -4.43
C GLY A 80 -23.12 14.91 -4.04
N ARG A 81 -22.01 14.82 -3.33
CA ARG A 81 -21.24 15.97 -2.78
C ARG A 81 -19.97 16.27 -3.56
N LEU A 82 -19.61 15.42 -4.50
CA LEU A 82 -18.43 15.54 -5.36
C LEU A 82 -18.73 14.89 -6.70
N SER A 83 -18.14 15.43 -7.77
CA SER A 83 -18.17 14.87 -9.11
C SER A 83 -16.77 14.61 -9.62
N LEU A 84 -16.61 13.59 -10.48
CA LEU A 84 -15.37 13.36 -11.22
C LEU A 84 -15.00 14.55 -12.12
N ASP A 85 -16.01 15.34 -12.52
CA ASP A 85 -15.86 16.48 -13.43
C ASP A 85 -15.67 17.83 -12.73
N ASP A 86 -15.73 17.87 -11.39
CA ASP A 86 -15.48 19.09 -10.64
C ASP A 86 -14.04 19.58 -10.88
N LEU A 87 -13.88 20.88 -11.05
CA LEU A 87 -12.58 21.51 -11.27
C LEU A 87 -11.79 21.58 -9.97
N VAL A 88 -10.52 21.22 -10.02
CA VAL A 88 -9.65 21.23 -8.83
C VAL A 88 -9.51 22.63 -8.25
N LEU A 89 -9.41 23.65 -9.10
CA LEU A 89 -9.28 25.04 -8.67
C LEU A 89 -10.48 25.56 -7.86
N ASP A 90 -11.69 25.06 -8.14
CA ASP A 90 -12.90 25.52 -7.45
C ASP A 90 -12.90 25.19 -5.94
N PHE A 91 -12.10 24.21 -5.53
CA PHE A 91 -11.93 23.86 -4.12
C PHE A 91 -10.93 24.74 -3.39
N PHE A 92 -10.05 25.46 -4.10
CA PHE A 92 -8.92 26.19 -3.52
C PHE A 92 -8.74 27.59 -4.15
N PRO A 93 -9.80 28.42 -4.21
CA PRO A 93 -9.71 29.73 -4.83
C PRO A 93 -8.71 30.66 -4.13
N GLU A 94 -8.51 30.48 -2.82
CA GLU A 94 -7.57 31.24 -2.02
C GLU A 94 -6.09 30.86 -2.23
N ASP A 95 -5.83 29.63 -2.70
CA ASP A 95 -4.49 29.09 -2.96
C ASP A 95 -4.11 29.14 -4.44
N ALA A 96 -5.06 29.53 -5.30
CA ALA A 96 -4.88 29.57 -6.76
C ALA A 96 -3.86 30.65 -7.17
N PRO A 97 -2.98 30.38 -8.17
CA PRO A 97 -2.12 31.42 -8.73
C PRO A 97 -2.97 32.53 -9.37
N ALA A 98 -2.44 33.77 -9.40
CA ALA A 98 -3.15 34.92 -9.96
C ALA A 98 -3.50 34.76 -11.45
N ASP A 99 -2.68 34.02 -12.20
CA ASP A 99 -2.90 33.67 -13.61
C ASP A 99 -2.68 32.16 -13.82
N PRO A 100 -3.69 31.34 -13.54
CA PRO A 100 -3.58 29.89 -13.73
C PRO A 100 -3.49 29.54 -15.22
N SER A 101 -2.61 28.60 -15.58
CA SER A 101 -2.51 28.08 -16.95
C SER A 101 -3.83 27.42 -17.39
N ASP A 102 -4.07 27.33 -18.70
CA ASP A 102 -5.27 26.68 -19.25
C ASP A 102 -5.34 25.20 -18.85
N ASN A 103 -4.18 24.51 -18.76
CA ASN A 103 -4.12 23.15 -18.29
C ASN A 103 -4.54 23.05 -16.81
N LEU A 104 -4.07 23.95 -15.94
CA LEU A 104 -4.49 23.96 -14.53
C LEU A 104 -5.99 24.26 -14.38
N LYS A 105 -6.52 25.20 -15.17
CA LYS A 105 -7.98 25.50 -15.23
C LYS A 105 -8.80 24.29 -15.67
N ALA A 106 -8.27 23.45 -16.55
CA ALA A 106 -8.95 22.25 -17.06
C ALA A 106 -8.81 21.02 -16.15
N MET A 107 -7.97 21.08 -15.09
CA MET A 107 -7.74 19.95 -14.21
C MET A 107 -8.97 19.62 -13.38
N ARG A 108 -9.39 18.33 -13.42
CA ARG A 108 -10.57 17.81 -12.72
C ARG A 108 -10.20 16.75 -11.70
N VAL A 109 -11.11 16.44 -10.79
CA VAL A 109 -10.97 15.40 -9.76
C VAL A 109 -10.56 14.05 -10.37
N ARG A 110 -11.11 13.66 -11.52
CA ARG A 110 -10.72 12.42 -12.23
C ARG A 110 -9.24 12.38 -12.59
N HIS A 111 -8.62 13.52 -12.90
CA HIS A 111 -7.20 13.58 -13.28
C HIS A 111 -6.27 13.39 -12.07
N LEU A 112 -6.70 13.82 -10.88
CA LEU A 112 -6.01 13.50 -9.62
C LEU A 112 -6.09 12.00 -9.32
N LEU A 113 -7.28 11.40 -9.49
CA LEU A 113 -7.53 9.98 -9.24
C LEU A 113 -6.74 9.07 -10.18
N SER A 114 -6.66 9.41 -11.47
CA SER A 114 -6.01 8.60 -12.49
C SER A 114 -4.52 8.89 -12.67
N MET A 115 -3.91 9.74 -11.83
CA MET A 115 -2.50 10.12 -11.97
C MET A 115 -2.17 10.75 -13.32
N SER A 116 -3.11 11.52 -13.89
CA SER A 116 -2.97 12.17 -15.19
C SER A 116 -3.19 13.68 -15.11
N THR A 117 -2.60 14.31 -14.10
CA THR A 117 -2.74 15.73 -13.81
C THR A 117 -2.10 16.65 -14.86
N GLY A 118 -1.21 16.12 -15.70
CA GLY A 118 -0.49 16.88 -16.72
C GLY A 118 0.87 17.43 -16.29
N HIS A 119 1.32 17.14 -15.06
CA HIS A 119 2.68 17.45 -14.62
C HIS A 119 3.71 16.51 -15.25
N THR A 120 4.93 17.01 -15.52
CA THR A 120 6.09 16.20 -15.94
C THR A 120 6.94 15.74 -14.78
N THR A 121 6.86 16.43 -13.63
CA THR A 121 7.57 16.08 -12.40
C THR A 121 6.61 16.15 -11.21
N GLU A 122 6.86 15.33 -10.18
CA GLU A 122 6.03 15.34 -8.97
C GLU A 122 6.25 16.65 -8.19
N PRO A 123 5.21 17.45 -7.87
CA PRO A 123 5.36 18.73 -7.17
C PRO A 123 6.07 18.63 -5.82
N PHE A 124 5.97 17.49 -5.09
CA PHE A 124 6.72 17.29 -3.86
C PHE A 124 8.24 17.26 -4.05
N SER A 125 8.73 16.99 -5.26
CA SER A 125 10.18 16.96 -5.54
C SER A 125 10.88 18.30 -5.35
N VAL A 126 10.13 19.40 -5.35
CA VAL A 126 10.65 20.77 -5.17
C VAL A 126 10.21 21.42 -3.86
N MET A 127 9.61 20.67 -2.94
CA MET A 127 9.05 21.18 -1.69
C MET A 127 10.08 21.94 -0.84
N ASP A 128 11.32 21.47 -0.77
CA ASP A 128 12.40 22.11 0.01
C ASP A 128 12.79 23.49 -0.56
N GLN A 129 12.45 23.78 -1.81
CA GLN A 129 12.72 25.07 -2.44
C GLN A 129 11.68 26.14 -2.07
N PHE A 130 10.53 25.72 -1.53
CA PHE A 130 9.42 26.58 -1.20
C PHE A 130 8.90 26.35 0.24
N PRO A 131 9.74 26.58 1.26
CA PRO A 131 9.43 26.23 2.65
C PRO A 131 8.22 27.01 3.23
N ASP A 132 7.92 28.18 2.65
CA ASP A 132 6.82 29.05 3.10
C ASP A 132 5.48 28.72 2.44
N LYS A 133 5.44 27.78 1.48
CA LYS A 133 4.23 27.41 0.77
C LYS A 133 3.51 26.26 1.46
N THR A 134 2.18 26.31 1.48
CA THR A 134 1.37 25.15 1.82
C THR A 134 1.51 24.07 0.74
N TRP A 135 1.22 22.84 1.07
CA TRP A 135 1.27 21.77 0.07
C TRP A 135 0.22 21.96 -1.03
N VAL A 136 -0.94 22.56 -0.71
CA VAL A 136 -1.95 22.90 -1.71
C VAL A 136 -1.42 23.97 -2.67
N GLU A 137 -0.88 25.08 -2.15
CA GLU A 137 -0.26 26.14 -2.98
C GLU A 137 0.86 25.56 -3.85
N LEU A 138 1.73 24.72 -3.29
CA LEU A 138 2.83 24.12 -4.02
C LEU A 138 2.34 23.27 -5.22
N PHE A 139 1.28 22.49 -5.04
CA PHE A 139 0.66 21.72 -6.13
C PHE A 139 0.10 22.64 -7.22
N LEU A 140 -0.63 23.70 -6.85
CA LEU A 140 -1.28 24.59 -7.80
C LEU A 140 -0.31 25.54 -8.52
N LEU A 141 0.85 25.83 -7.90
CA LEU A 141 1.90 26.66 -8.50
C LEU A 141 2.85 25.85 -9.40
N HIS A 142 2.89 24.52 -9.25
CA HIS A 142 3.77 23.69 -10.07
C HIS A 142 3.29 23.67 -11.52
N PRO A 143 4.20 23.79 -12.52
CA PRO A 143 3.81 23.82 -13.94
C PRO A 143 3.03 22.58 -14.36
N VAL A 144 1.95 22.78 -15.12
CA VAL A 144 1.13 21.73 -15.73
C VAL A 144 1.37 21.77 -17.24
N GLU A 145 2.36 20.98 -17.70
CA GLU A 145 2.88 21.08 -19.07
C GLU A 145 2.01 20.36 -20.09
N HIS A 146 1.34 19.28 -19.69
CA HIS A 146 0.46 18.50 -20.56
C HIS A 146 -1.02 18.79 -20.25
N ALA A 147 -1.86 18.58 -21.26
CA ALA A 147 -3.31 18.61 -21.03
C ALA A 147 -3.69 17.50 -20.01
N PRO A 148 -4.46 17.82 -18.94
CA PRO A 148 -4.90 16.83 -17.98
C PRO A 148 -5.63 15.66 -18.65
N GLY A 149 -5.32 14.44 -18.25
CA GLY A 149 -5.84 13.21 -18.83
C GLY A 149 -4.98 12.59 -19.93
N THR A 150 -3.93 13.27 -20.43
CA THR A 150 -3.13 12.80 -21.56
C THR A 150 -1.76 12.23 -21.19
N HIS A 151 -1.28 12.51 -19.99
CA HIS A 151 0.05 12.08 -19.54
C HIS A 151 -0.03 11.46 -18.15
N PHE A 152 0.40 10.21 -18.04
CA PHE A 152 0.48 9.52 -16.74
C PHE A 152 1.78 9.91 -16.04
N LEU A 153 1.64 10.39 -14.82
CA LEU A 153 2.75 10.58 -13.88
C LEU A 153 2.30 10.12 -12.50
N TYR A 154 2.94 9.08 -11.95
CA TYR A 154 2.65 8.67 -10.58
C TYR A 154 3.01 9.80 -9.61
N ASN A 155 1.99 10.38 -8.97
CA ASN A 155 2.08 11.65 -8.28
C ASN A 155 1.36 11.57 -6.92
N SER A 156 2.13 11.47 -5.83
CA SER A 156 1.57 11.40 -4.47
C SER A 156 0.92 12.71 -4.04
N HIS A 157 1.38 13.84 -4.60
CA HIS A 157 0.80 15.14 -4.33
C HIS A 157 -0.63 15.25 -4.89
N ALA A 158 -0.91 14.63 -6.06
CA ALA A 158 -2.27 14.56 -6.59
C ALA A 158 -3.23 13.85 -5.60
N THR A 159 -2.77 12.80 -4.92
CA THR A 159 -3.58 12.12 -3.90
C THR A 159 -3.73 12.96 -2.63
N TYR A 160 -2.71 13.73 -2.26
CA TYR A 160 -2.84 14.71 -1.17
C TYR A 160 -3.93 15.75 -1.49
N MET A 161 -4.01 16.23 -2.73
CA MET A 161 -5.07 17.13 -3.16
C MET A 161 -6.47 16.50 -3.02
N LEU A 162 -6.63 15.21 -3.32
CA LEU A 162 -7.88 14.49 -3.05
C LEU A 162 -8.23 14.49 -1.55
N SER A 163 -7.25 14.26 -0.68
CA SER A 163 -7.44 14.33 0.78
C SER A 163 -7.85 15.73 1.23
N ALA A 164 -7.22 16.76 0.67
CA ALA A 164 -7.55 18.17 0.93
C ALA A 164 -8.99 18.51 0.47
N ILE A 165 -9.40 18.03 -0.71
CA ILE A 165 -10.77 18.18 -1.22
C ILE A 165 -11.77 17.50 -0.28
N VAL A 166 -11.51 16.26 0.16
CA VAL A 166 -12.36 15.56 1.14
C VAL A 166 -12.50 16.39 2.41
N GLN A 167 -11.41 16.96 2.93
CA GLN A 167 -11.43 17.80 4.13
C GLN A 167 -12.22 19.09 3.91
N LYS A 168 -12.07 19.77 2.77
CA LYS A 168 -12.85 20.98 2.41
C LYS A 168 -14.34 20.69 2.39
N ILE A 169 -14.76 19.64 1.71
CA ILE A 169 -16.17 19.26 1.56
C ILE A 169 -16.80 18.84 2.91
N THR A 170 -16.06 18.09 3.72
CA THR A 170 -16.62 17.44 4.93
C THR A 170 -16.43 18.26 6.21
N GLY A 171 -15.53 19.24 6.20
CA GLY A 171 -15.11 19.97 7.40
C GLY A 171 -14.29 19.13 8.37
N GLY A 172 -13.86 17.92 7.97
CA GLY A 172 -13.11 16.99 8.79
C GLY A 172 -12.05 16.21 8.02
N ARG A 173 -11.02 15.73 8.72
CA ARG A 173 -9.93 14.96 8.11
C ARG A 173 -10.44 13.68 7.42
N LEU A 174 -9.70 13.23 6.41
CA LEU A 174 -9.97 12.02 5.63
C LEU A 174 -10.22 10.78 6.53
N LEU A 175 -9.35 10.52 7.51
CA LEU A 175 -9.53 9.42 8.45
C LEU A 175 -10.85 9.53 9.24
N LYS A 176 -11.21 10.74 9.68
CA LYS A 176 -12.46 10.98 10.41
C LYS A 176 -13.68 10.73 9.52
N TYR A 177 -13.62 11.08 8.25
CA TYR A 177 -14.68 10.84 7.28
C TYR A 177 -14.86 9.35 6.99
N LEU A 178 -13.75 8.63 6.76
CA LEU A 178 -13.76 7.20 6.48
C LEU A 178 -14.18 6.34 7.68
N LYS A 179 -13.91 6.80 8.90
CA LYS A 179 -14.11 5.99 10.10
C LYS A 179 -15.51 5.36 10.17
N PRO A 180 -16.63 6.11 10.21
CA PRO A 180 -17.97 5.54 10.31
C PRO A 180 -18.48 4.88 9.01
N ARG A 181 -17.92 5.23 7.84
CA ARG A 181 -18.39 4.82 6.52
C ARG A 181 -17.73 3.55 6.00
N LEU A 182 -16.46 3.38 6.34
CA LEU A 182 -15.62 2.29 5.84
C LEU A 182 -14.93 1.51 6.97
N LEU A 183 -14.19 2.20 7.84
CA LEU A 183 -13.30 1.51 8.79
C LEU A 183 -14.09 0.76 9.86
N ASP A 184 -15.06 1.39 10.50
CA ASP A 184 -15.88 0.75 11.53
C ASP A 184 -16.70 -0.42 10.97
N PRO A 185 -17.39 -0.31 9.79
CA PRO A 185 -18.06 -1.43 9.16
C PRO A 185 -17.14 -2.61 8.82
N LEU A 186 -15.90 -2.35 8.37
CA LEU A 186 -14.90 -3.39 8.11
C LEU A 186 -14.27 -3.96 9.38
N GLY A 187 -14.57 -3.39 10.55
CA GLY A 187 -13.96 -3.79 11.82
C GLY A 187 -12.53 -3.27 12.03
N ILE A 188 -12.09 -2.32 11.21
CA ILE A 188 -10.75 -1.71 11.29
C ILE A 188 -10.67 -0.81 12.52
N ARG A 189 -9.78 -1.14 13.44
CA ARG A 189 -9.61 -0.43 14.72
C ARG A 189 -8.20 0.13 14.84
N GLY A 190 -8.07 1.30 15.49
CA GLY A 190 -6.76 1.89 15.77
C GLY A 190 -6.01 2.43 14.55
N ALA A 191 -6.69 2.60 13.41
CA ALA A 191 -6.10 3.21 12.22
C ALA A 191 -5.54 4.60 12.55
N LYS A 192 -4.33 4.87 12.02
CA LYS A 192 -3.67 6.17 12.13
C LYS A 192 -3.33 6.66 10.73
N TRP A 193 -3.30 7.97 10.56
CA TRP A 193 -2.87 8.61 9.31
C TRP A 193 -1.93 9.77 9.59
N GLU A 194 -0.82 9.81 8.88
CA GLU A 194 0.12 10.94 8.93
C GLU A 194 -0.53 12.21 8.39
N ARG A 195 -0.02 13.36 8.82
CA ARG A 195 -0.57 14.66 8.44
C ARG A 195 0.49 15.58 7.88
N SER A 196 0.07 16.42 6.95
CA SER A 196 0.86 17.58 6.52
C SER A 196 1.01 18.59 7.67
N PRO A 197 1.94 19.55 7.56
CA PRO A 197 2.04 20.68 8.49
C PRO A 197 0.73 21.47 8.63
N GLN A 198 -0.12 21.49 7.60
CA GLN A 198 -1.43 22.13 7.59
C GLN A 198 -2.53 21.31 8.28
N GLY A 199 -2.21 20.13 8.81
CA GLY A 199 -3.15 19.28 9.54
C GLY A 199 -4.08 18.46 8.65
N ILE A 200 -3.81 18.35 7.35
CA ILE A 200 -4.52 17.52 6.39
C ILE A 200 -3.88 16.12 6.39
N ASP A 201 -4.68 15.05 6.42
CA ASP A 201 -4.17 13.68 6.29
C ASP A 201 -3.48 13.55 4.90
N THR A 202 -2.28 12.95 4.85
CA THR A 202 -1.43 12.96 3.63
C THR A 202 -2.07 12.30 2.42
N GLY A 203 -3.06 11.41 2.64
CA GLY A 203 -3.83 10.78 1.56
C GLY A 203 -2.99 9.81 0.70
N GLY A 204 -1.87 10.28 0.18
CA GLY A 204 -0.99 9.52 -0.71
C GLY A 204 -0.13 8.47 -0.01
N TRP A 205 0.02 8.57 1.30
CA TRP A 205 0.75 7.64 2.20
C TRP A 205 0.28 7.83 3.64
N GLY A 206 0.90 7.16 4.59
CA GLY A 206 0.80 7.45 6.02
C GLY A 206 -0.35 6.78 6.75
N LEU A 207 -1.22 6.02 6.08
CA LEU A 207 -2.19 5.15 6.75
C LEU A 207 -1.46 3.96 7.37
N SER A 208 -1.77 3.65 8.62
CA SER A 208 -1.28 2.46 9.33
C SER A 208 -2.45 1.63 9.84
N ILE A 209 -2.53 0.37 9.39
CA ILE A 209 -3.52 -0.65 9.76
C ILE A 209 -2.88 -2.04 9.73
N THR A 210 -3.59 -3.06 10.18
CA THR A 210 -3.09 -4.44 10.19
C THR A 210 -3.24 -5.11 8.83
N THR A 211 -2.52 -6.21 8.59
CA THR A 211 -2.66 -7.04 7.37
C THR A 211 -4.09 -7.59 7.23
N ARG A 212 -4.76 -7.90 8.34
CA ARG A 212 -6.17 -8.35 8.33
C ARG A 212 -7.12 -7.27 7.84
N ASP A 213 -6.82 -6.01 8.15
CA ASP A 213 -7.61 -4.86 7.68
C ASP A 213 -7.44 -4.65 6.18
N ILE A 214 -6.22 -4.87 5.65
CA ILE A 214 -5.96 -4.85 4.20
C ILE A 214 -6.77 -5.95 3.50
N ALA A 215 -6.77 -7.17 4.05
CA ALA A 215 -7.54 -8.28 3.49
C ALA A 215 -9.05 -8.00 3.48
N ALA A 216 -9.58 -7.41 4.55
CA ALA A 216 -11.00 -7.00 4.62
C ALA A 216 -11.33 -5.91 3.57
N PHE A 217 -10.43 -4.95 3.37
CA PHE A 217 -10.56 -3.92 2.33
C PHE A 217 -10.55 -4.52 0.92
N GLY A 218 -9.62 -5.43 0.63
CA GLY A 218 -9.57 -6.15 -0.65
C GLY A 218 -10.83 -6.98 -0.90
N GLN A 219 -11.34 -7.66 0.13
CA GLN A 219 -12.58 -8.44 0.04
C GLN A 219 -13.81 -7.56 -0.25
N LEU A 220 -13.88 -6.35 0.32
CA LEU A 220 -14.91 -5.38 -0.02
C LEU A 220 -14.88 -5.03 -1.51
N TYR A 221 -13.69 -4.80 -2.08
CA TYR A 221 -13.52 -4.50 -3.50
C TYR A 221 -13.82 -5.70 -4.39
N LEU A 222 -13.39 -6.91 -4.00
CA LEU A 222 -13.75 -8.14 -4.71
C LEU A 222 -15.27 -8.35 -4.77
N GLN A 223 -15.98 -8.03 -3.70
CA GLN A 223 -17.45 -8.10 -3.62
C GLN A 223 -18.14 -6.83 -4.15
N LYS A 224 -17.43 -6.04 -4.97
CA LYS A 224 -17.97 -4.85 -5.62
C LYS A 224 -18.69 -3.90 -4.65
N GLY A 225 -18.10 -3.70 -3.47
CA GLY A 225 -18.60 -2.78 -2.46
C GLY A 225 -19.69 -3.33 -1.53
N LEU A 226 -20.02 -4.61 -1.65
CA LEU A 226 -20.95 -5.30 -0.73
C LEU A 226 -20.14 -5.91 0.44
N TRP A 227 -20.54 -5.65 1.67
CA TRP A 227 -19.90 -6.17 2.88
C TRP A 227 -20.93 -6.69 3.86
N GLN A 228 -20.90 -8.00 4.16
CA GLN A 228 -21.84 -8.65 5.08
C GLN A 228 -23.32 -8.28 4.81
N GLY A 229 -23.72 -8.28 3.55
CA GLY A 229 -25.07 -7.95 3.11
C GLY A 229 -25.39 -6.45 3.04
N LYS A 230 -24.45 -5.56 3.39
CA LYS A 230 -24.62 -4.11 3.29
C LYS A 230 -23.79 -3.53 2.15
N ARG A 231 -24.41 -2.64 1.35
CA ARG A 231 -23.67 -1.86 0.35
C ARG A 231 -22.92 -0.73 1.04
N LEU A 232 -21.58 -0.83 1.11
CA LEU A 232 -20.73 0.22 1.64
C LEU A 232 -20.24 1.16 0.54
N LEU A 233 -20.00 0.63 -0.68
CA LEU A 233 -19.59 1.38 -1.87
C LEU A 233 -20.53 1.06 -3.02
N PRO A 234 -20.85 2.01 -3.91
CA PRO A 234 -21.51 1.69 -5.16
C PRO A 234 -20.69 0.71 -5.99
N GLU A 235 -21.35 -0.27 -6.60
CA GLU A 235 -20.68 -1.19 -7.54
C GLU A 235 -20.02 -0.43 -8.69
N SER A 236 -20.73 0.56 -9.25
CA SER A 236 -20.22 1.43 -10.31
C SER A 236 -18.92 2.16 -9.93
N TRP A 237 -18.76 2.55 -8.66
CA TRP A 237 -17.51 3.13 -8.19
C TRP A 237 -16.37 2.10 -8.19
N VAL A 238 -16.61 0.91 -7.65
CA VAL A 238 -15.60 -0.14 -7.60
C VAL A 238 -15.15 -0.50 -9.02
N GLU A 239 -16.10 -0.66 -9.95
CA GLU A 239 -15.81 -0.93 -11.35
C GLU A 239 -14.99 0.19 -12.00
N ALA A 240 -15.39 1.44 -11.81
CA ALA A 240 -14.64 2.59 -12.34
C ALA A 240 -13.23 2.70 -11.74
N ALA A 241 -13.11 2.51 -10.41
CA ALA A 241 -11.83 2.66 -9.72
C ALA A 241 -10.82 1.58 -10.09
N THR A 242 -11.27 0.37 -10.41
CA THR A 242 -10.40 -0.78 -10.72
C THR A 242 -10.27 -1.09 -12.21
N SER A 243 -10.96 -0.32 -13.08
CA SER A 243 -10.84 -0.42 -14.54
C SER A 243 -9.68 0.44 -15.07
N PHE A 244 -9.33 0.20 -16.34
CA PHE A 244 -8.36 1.01 -17.06
C PHE A 244 -8.91 2.44 -17.29
N GLN A 245 -8.25 3.44 -16.74
CA GLN A 245 -8.57 4.86 -16.93
C GLN A 245 -7.50 5.58 -17.76
N VAL A 246 -6.25 5.18 -17.63
CA VAL A 246 -5.11 5.77 -18.33
C VAL A 246 -4.03 4.72 -18.56
N SER A 247 -3.31 4.81 -19.70
CA SER A 247 -2.11 4.01 -19.95
C SER A 247 -0.96 4.49 -19.07
N ASN A 248 -0.22 3.54 -18.51
CA ASN A 248 0.98 3.78 -17.70
C ASN A 248 2.21 3.02 -18.21
N GLY A 249 2.16 2.56 -19.46
CA GLY A 249 3.21 1.82 -20.15
C GLY A 249 2.63 0.84 -21.16
N ASP A 250 3.51 0.11 -21.84
CA ASP A 250 3.18 -0.81 -22.93
C ASP A 250 3.85 -2.19 -22.83
N ASP A 251 4.58 -2.47 -21.72
CA ASP A 251 5.19 -3.79 -21.49
C ASP A 251 4.14 -4.78 -20.98
N PRO A 252 3.73 -5.78 -21.80
CA PRO A 252 2.71 -6.76 -21.41
C PRO A 252 3.17 -7.70 -20.29
N ASN A 253 4.47 -7.77 -20.00
CA ASN A 253 5.03 -8.63 -18.95
C ASN A 253 5.21 -7.91 -17.62
N SER A 254 5.05 -6.60 -17.59
CA SER A 254 5.16 -5.79 -16.38
C SER A 254 3.80 -5.62 -15.71
N ASP A 255 3.71 -5.91 -14.42
CA ASP A 255 2.54 -5.58 -13.60
C ASP A 255 2.42 -4.08 -13.30
N TRP A 256 3.36 -3.26 -13.77
CA TRP A 256 3.38 -1.80 -13.64
C TRP A 256 2.93 -1.08 -14.93
N ALA A 257 2.64 -1.84 -16.01
CA ALA A 257 2.30 -1.29 -17.33
C ALA A 257 0.97 -1.83 -17.88
N GLN A 258 0.07 -2.32 -17.02
CA GLN A 258 -1.24 -2.87 -17.44
C GLN A 258 -2.37 -1.82 -17.38
N GLY A 259 -2.02 -0.56 -17.16
CA GLY A 259 -2.94 0.55 -16.97
C GLY A 259 -3.17 0.90 -15.50
N TYR A 260 -3.74 2.08 -15.29
CA TYR A 260 -4.04 2.63 -13.97
C TYR A 260 -5.50 3.05 -13.89
N GLY A 261 -6.14 2.73 -12.77
CA GLY A 261 -7.51 3.12 -12.46
C GLY A 261 -7.57 4.38 -11.62
N TYR A 262 -8.55 4.48 -10.71
CA TYR A 262 -8.63 5.55 -9.72
C TYR A 262 -7.91 5.13 -8.44
N GLN A 263 -6.58 5.28 -8.42
CA GLN A 263 -5.65 4.91 -7.34
C GLN A 263 -5.56 3.38 -7.11
N PHE A 264 -5.69 2.63 -8.20
CA PHE A 264 -5.44 1.20 -8.30
C PHE A 264 -4.64 0.90 -9.57
N TRP A 265 -3.64 0.04 -9.43
CA TRP A 265 -2.89 -0.51 -10.56
C TRP A 265 -3.67 -1.69 -11.17
N ARG A 266 -3.75 -1.73 -12.48
CA ARG A 266 -4.10 -2.95 -13.20
C ARG A 266 -2.89 -3.87 -13.20
N CYS A 267 -3.14 -5.18 -13.18
CA CYS A 267 -2.11 -6.21 -13.23
C CYS A 267 -2.38 -7.18 -14.37
N ARG A 268 -1.38 -8.00 -14.65
CA ARG A 268 -1.59 -9.21 -15.48
C ARG A 268 -2.70 -10.08 -14.87
N HIS A 269 -3.17 -11.06 -15.61
CA HIS A 269 -4.18 -12.05 -15.17
C HIS A 269 -5.50 -11.43 -14.67
N ASN A 270 -5.93 -10.35 -15.31
CA ASN A 270 -7.14 -9.61 -14.94
C ASN A 270 -7.20 -9.16 -13.46
N ALA A 271 -6.08 -9.20 -12.75
CA ALA A 271 -5.99 -8.73 -11.37
C ALA A 271 -5.86 -7.21 -11.30
N TYR A 272 -6.11 -6.66 -10.13
CA TYR A 272 -5.80 -5.27 -9.78
C TYR A 272 -5.29 -5.19 -8.36
N ARG A 273 -4.62 -4.11 -8.04
CA ARG A 273 -4.08 -3.94 -6.70
C ARG A 273 -4.02 -2.49 -6.25
N GLY A 274 -4.05 -2.26 -4.92
CA GLY A 274 -3.40 -1.16 -4.25
C GLY A 274 -2.04 -1.64 -3.75
N ASP A 275 -1.00 -0.79 -3.87
CA ASP A 275 0.31 -1.12 -3.35
C ASP A 275 1.01 0.05 -2.68
N GLY A 276 2.05 -0.25 -1.92
CA GLY A 276 2.88 0.74 -1.24
C GLY A 276 4.35 0.32 -1.24
N ALA A 277 5.21 1.32 -1.16
CA ALA A 277 6.66 1.14 -1.12
C ALA A 277 7.05 0.00 -0.16
N PHE A 278 8.11 -0.70 -0.51
CA PHE A 278 8.64 -1.84 0.21
C PHE A 278 7.72 -3.07 0.23
N GLY A 279 6.71 -3.14 -0.66
CA GLY A 279 5.87 -4.32 -0.85
C GLY A 279 4.70 -4.45 0.13
N GLN A 280 3.97 -3.37 0.33
CA GLN A 280 2.64 -3.41 0.94
C GLN A 280 1.63 -3.67 -0.16
N TYR A 281 0.85 -4.77 -0.11
CA TYR A 281 -0.04 -5.16 -1.18
C TYR A 281 -1.45 -5.49 -0.70
N CYS A 282 -2.40 -5.06 -1.49
CA CYS A 282 -3.77 -5.56 -1.54
C CYS A 282 -4.03 -6.02 -2.98
N ILE A 283 -3.74 -7.28 -3.30
CA ILE A 283 -3.95 -7.87 -4.62
C ILE A 283 -5.34 -8.50 -4.66
N VAL A 284 -6.14 -8.11 -5.63
CA VAL A 284 -7.48 -8.67 -5.86
C VAL A 284 -7.46 -9.41 -7.20
N MET A 285 -7.85 -10.66 -7.18
CA MET A 285 -7.90 -11.60 -8.32
C MET A 285 -9.36 -11.99 -8.58
N PRO A 286 -10.11 -11.21 -9.39
CA PRO A 286 -11.55 -11.43 -9.57
C PRO A 286 -11.88 -12.82 -10.14
N ASP A 287 -11.13 -13.28 -11.14
CA ASP A 287 -11.37 -14.57 -11.81
C ASP A 287 -11.18 -15.77 -10.87
N GLN A 288 -10.39 -15.61 -9.80
CA GLN A 288 -10.16 -16.64 -8.77
C GLN A 288 -10.98 -16.40 -7.50
N GLU A 289 -11.79 -15.35 -7.47
CA GLU A 289 -12.50 -14.91 -6.27
C GLU A 289 -11.58 -14.82 -5.03
N ALA A 290 -10.38 -14.27 -5.22
CA ALA A 290 -9.33 -14.28 -4.21
C ALA A 290 -8.77 -12.89 -3.92
N VAL A 291 -8.28 -12.72 -2.69
CA VAL A 291 -7.55 -11.56 -2.22
C VAL A 291 -6.28 -12.00 -1.53
N LEU A 292 -5.17 -11.34 -1.83
CA LEU A 292 -3.93 -11.52 -1.11
C LEU A 292 -3.46 -10.18 -0.53
N ALA A 293 -3.41 -10.11 0.78
CA ALA A 293 -2.81 -9.00 1.51
C ALA A 293 -1.37 -9.36 1.92
N ILE A 294 -0.42 -8.45 1.70
CA ILE A 294 0.99 -8.62 2.08
C ILE A 294 1.48 -7.34 2.76
N ASN A 295 2.29 -7.51 3.81
CA ASN A 295 3.20 -6.48 4.30
C ASN A 295 4.63 -7.00 4.26
N SER A 296 5.56 -6.14 3.83
CA SER A 296 6.97 -6.48 3.72
C SER A 296 7.88 -5.25 3.80
N GLY A 297 9.20 -5.49 3.77
CA GLY A 297 10.24 -4.45 3.76
C GLY A 297 11.25 -4.69 2.64
N LEU A 298 10.80 -5.06 1.45
CA LEU A 298 11.64 -5.48 0.31
C LEU A 298 11.96 -4.31 -0.65
N GLY A 299 13.04 -4.48 -1.42
CA GLY A 299 13.43 -3.51 -2.46
C GLY A 299 12.79 -3.78 -3.82
N ASP A 300 12.78 -5.03 -4.27
CA ASP A 300 12.19 -5.41 -5.57
C ASP A 300 10.73 -5.84 -5.39
N MET A 301 9.84 -4.93 -5.72
CA MET A 301 8.41 -5.12 -5.56
C MET A 301 7.78 -6.08 -6.59
N GLN A 302 8.47 -6.43 -7.69
CA GLN A 302 7.94 -7.39 -8.68
C GLN A 302 8.04 -8.84 -8.17
N VAL A 303 9.04 -9.17 -7.35
CA VAL A 303 9.28 -10.54 -6.89
C VAL A 303 8.05 -11.17 -6.22
N PRO A 304 7.40 -10.57 -5.21
CA PRO A 304 6.22 -11.19 -4.60
C PRO A 304 5.09 -11.44 -5.59
N MET A 305 4.86 -10.52 -6.54
CA MET A 305 3.82 -10.68 -7.55
C MET A 305 4.13 -11.85 -8.49
N THR A 306 5.37 -11.96 -8.94
CA THR A 306 5.81 -13.09 -9.76
C THR A 306 5.56 -14.42 -9.04
N LEU A 307 5.91 -14.50 -7.74
CA LEU A 307 5.67 -15.69 -6.95
C LEU A 307 4.17 -16.02 -6.77
N VAL A 308 3.31 -15.01 -6.69
CA VAL A 308 1.86 -15.22 -6.69
C VAL A 308 1.39 -15.84 -8.00
N TRP A 309 1.87 -15.31 -9.14
CA TRP A 309 1.50 -15.82 -10.47
C TRP A 309 2.05 -17.22 -10.75
N GLU A 310 3.21 -17.56 -10.20
CA GLU A 310 3.84 -18.87 -10.40
C GLU A 310 3.29 -19.96 -9.47
N HIS A 311 3.01 -19.64 -8.21
CA HIS A 311 2.69 -20.65 -7.19
C HIS A 311 1.22 -20.67 -6.76
N LEU A 312 0.59 -19.51 -6.58
CA LEU A 312 -0.78 -19.45 -6.06
C LEU A 312 -1.82 -19.47 -7.16
N LEU A 313 -1.67 -18.62 -8.18
CA LEU A 313 -2.66 -18.46 -9.23
C LEU A 313 -2.99 -19.79 -9.94
N PRO A 314 -2.02 -20.60 -10.44
CA PRO A 314 -2.31 -21.84 -11.14
C PRO A 314 -2.83 -22.95 -10.22
N ALA A 315 -2.63 -22.82 -8.91
CA ALA A 315 -3.07 -23.80 -7.93
C ALA A 315 -4.55 -23.65 -7.54
N MET A 316 -5.17 -22.49 -7.81
CA MET A 316 -6.57 -22.21 -7.48
C MET A 316 -7.51 -22.93 -8.44
N LYS A 317 -8.27 -23.91 -7.93
CA LYS A 317 -9.24 -24.71 -8.70
C LYS A 317 -10.66 -24.25 -8.39
N ASP A 318 -11.57 -24.43 -9.37
CA ASP A 318 -12.97 -24.00 -9.24
C ASP A 318 -13.78 -24.83 -8.24
N LYS A 319 -13.30 -26.05 -7.91
CA LYS A 319 -13.99 -26.96 -7.00
C LYS A 319 -13.17 -27.25 -5.77
N PRO A 320 -13.80 -27.52 -4.62
CA PRO A 320 -13.12 -28.03 -3.46
C PRO A 320 -12.28 -29.27 -3.79
N LEU A 321 -11.16 -29.42 -3.14
CA LEU A 321 -10.28 -30.59 -3.23
C LEU A 321 -10.55 -31.55 -2.07
N PRO A 322 -10.25 -32.83 -2.25
CA PRO A 322 -10.21 -33.75 -1.11
C PRO A 322 -9.30 -33.23 -0.01
N ALA A 323 -9.70 -33.49 1.25
CA ALA A 323 -8.87 -33.10 2.39
C ALA A 323 -7.53 -33.84 2.35
N ASP A 324 -6.44 -33.10 2.53
CA ASP A 324 -5.08 -33.62 2.67
C ASP A 324 -4.55 -33.25 4.07
N ALA A 325 -4.74 -34.15 5.02
CA ALA A 325 -4.38 -33.89 6.41
C ALA A 325 -2.87 -33.75 6.63
N GLU A 326 -2.06 -34.43 5.84
CA GLU A 326 -0.59 -34.40 5.93
C GLU A 326 -0.09 -33.03 5.42
N ALA A 327 -0.53 -32.63 4.24
CA ALA A 327 -0.15 -31.33 3.67
C ALA A 327 -0.67 -30.16 4.52
N ALA A 328 -1.90 -30.25 5.05
CA ALA A 328 -2.46 -29.23 5.93
C ALA A 328 -1.65 -29.11 7.24
N GLN A 329 -1.25 -30.22 7.83
CA GLN A 329 -0.40 -30.21 9.03
C GLN A 329 1.01 -29.68 8.74
N ALA A 330 1.58 -30.02 7.57
CA ALA A 330 2.87 -29.46 7.15
C ALA A 330 2.80 -27.96 6.97
N LEU A 331 1.75 -27.45 6.31
CA LEU A 331 1.50 -26.02 6.17
C LEU A 331 1.35 -25.33 7.54
N SER A 332 0.57 -25.90 8.46
CA SER A 332 0.41 -25.34 9.81
C SER A 332 1.75 -25.20 10.52
N ARG A 333 2.58 -26.28 10.54
CA ARG A 333 3.92 -26.21 11.13
C ARG A 333 4.80 -25.15 10.47
N LYS A 334 4.70 -25.02 9.13
CA LYS A 334 5.44 -23.98 8.39
C LYS A 334 5.02 -22.57 8.81
N LEU A 335 3.72 -22.32 8.88
CA LEU A 335 3.16 -21.02 9.29
C LEU A 335 3.56 -20.64 10.73
N ASP A 336 3.58 -21.62 11.64
CA ASP A 336 3.96 -21.43 13.04
C ASP A 336 5.47 -21.15 13.22
N SER A 337 6.30 -21.55 12.24
CA SER A 337 7.77 -21.40 12.29
C SER A 337 8.30 -20.17 11.57
N LEU A 338 7.43 -19.33 10.97
CA LEU A 338 7.85 -18.17 10.20
C LEU A 338 8.64 -17.18 11.06
N CYS A 339 9.84 -16.85 10.62
CA CYS A 339 10.74 -15.93 11.29
C CYS A 339 11.59 -15.18 10.25
N LEU A 340 11.82 -13.90 10.46
CA LEU A 340 12.76 -13.15 9.62
C LEU A 340 14.16 -13.76 9.77
N ARG A 341 14.85 -13.90 8.65
CA ARG A 341 16.24 -14.31 8.67
C ARG A 341 17.07 -13.29 9.44
N THR A 342 17.82 -13.76 10.41
CA THR A 342 18.83 -12.96 11.11
C THR A 342 20.18 -13.19 10.45
N VAL A 343 21.09 -12.23 10.65
CA VAL A 343 22.47 -12.40 10.20
C VAL A 343 23.07 -13.61 10.89
N GLU A 344 23.54 -14.57 10.11
CA GLU A 344 24.29 -15.72 10.64
C GLU A 344 25.65 -15.27 11.13
N GLY A 345 26.06 -15.77 12.31
CA GLY A 345 27.36 -15.43 12.88
C GLY A 345 27.51 -15.92 14.32
N ALA A 346 28.71 -15.77 14.84
CA ALA A 346 28.99 -16.08 16.22
C ALA A 346 28.32 -15.04 17.13
N ARG A 347 27.71 -15.50 18.24
CA ARG A 347 27.08 -14.61 19.25
C ARG A 347 28.06 -13.60 19.86
N LYS A 348 29.35 -13.90 19.83
CA LYS A 348 30.41 -13.03 20.33
C LYS A 348 31.52 -12.92 19.32
N SER A 349 31.97 -11.71 19.06
CA SER A 349 33.17 -11.48 18.27
C SER A 349 34.40 -11.67 19.17
N PRO A 350 35.44 -12.44 18.72
CA PRO A 350 36.70 -12.52 19.44
C PRO A 350 37.40 -11.15 19.55
N LEU A 351 37.05 -10.22 18.66
CA LEU A 351 37.59 -8.87 18.63
C LEU A 351 36.84 -7.84 19.49
N ALA A 352 35.71 -8.26 20.11
CA ALA A 352 34.85 -7.36 20.87
C ALA A 352 35.62 -6.57 21.96
N GLY A 353 36.54 -7.25 22.68
CA GLY A 353 37.32 -6.60 23.71
C GLY A 353 38.35 -5.59 23.14
N GLU A 354 38.87 -5.82 21.95
CA GLU A 354 39.82 -4.92 21.28
C GLU A 354 39.18 -3.65 20.76
N TYR A 355 37.91 -3.78 20.25
CA TYR A 355 37.23 -2.67 19.58
C TYR A 355 36.20 -1.95 20.47
N SER A 356 35.85 -2.52 21.63
CA SER A 356 34.90 -1.89 22.56
C SER A 356 35.45 -0.56 23.08
N GLY A 357 34.64 0.50 23.00
CA GLY A 357 35.02 1.84 23.40
C GLY A 357 35.94 2.60 22.45
N ARG A 358 36.42 1.94 21.40
CA ARG A 358 37.33 2.56 20.43
C ARG A 358 36.57 3.50 19.48
N VAL A 359 37.08 4.72 19.29
CA VAL A 359 36.50 5.71 18.37
C VAL A 359 37.22 5.62 17.01
N PHE A 360 36.42 5.37 15.98
CA PHE A 360 36.86 5.35 14.59
C PHE A 360 36.49 6.68 13.93
N LYS A 361 37.45 7.37 13.35
CA LYS A 361 37.24 8.58 12.56
C LYS A 361 36.97 8.21 11.10
N LEU A 362 35.93 8.76 10.52
CA LEU A 362 35.51 8.51 9.13
C LEU A 362 35.91 9.68 8.24
N GLY A 363 36.33 9.37 7.01
CA GLY A 363 36.47 10.34 5.94
C GLY A 363 35.11 10.89 5.48
N ARG A 364 35.12 11.76 4.48
CA ARG A 364 33.90 12.33 3.89
C ARG A 364 32.98 11.22 3.39
N ASN A 365 31.70 11.23 3.84
CA ASN A 365 30.70 10.28 3.45
C ASN A 365 29.32 10.97 3.32
N PRO A 366 28.35 10.36 2.57
CA PRO A 366 27.04 10.95 2.33
C PRO A 366 26.26 11.27 3.61
N ASP A 367 26.38 10.43 4.65
CA ASP A 367 25.65 10.57 5.91
C ASP A 367 26.25 11.57 6.88
N ARG A 368 27.36 12.22 6.49
CA ARG A 368 28.11 13.19 7.31
C ARG A 368 28.54 12.65 8.67
N ILE A 369 28.77 11.33 8.76
CA ILE A 369 29.23 10.69 9.99
C ILE A 369 30.71 11.01 10.18
N LYS A 370 31.08 11.60 11.32
CA LYS A 370 32.48 11.91 11.68
C LYS A 370 33.17 10.80 12.43
N THR A 371 32.43 10.18 13.36
CA THR A 371 32.98 9.12 14.19
C THR A 371 31.98 8.01 14.40
N LEU A 372 32.51 6.79 14.56
CA LEU A 372 31.80 5.62 15.06
C LEU A 372 32.47 5.16 16.36
N ARG A 373 31.67 4.63 17.28
CA ARG A 373 32.14 3.89 18.44
C ARG A 373 31.22 2.71 18.71
N PHE A 374 31.82 1.54 18.97
CA PHE A 374 31.09 0.35 19.41
C PHE A 374 31.40 0.10 20.89
N ASP A 375 30.38 -0.09 21.69
CA ASP A 375 30.48 -0.55 23.07
C ASP A 375 29.83 -1.92 23.18
N PHE A 376 30.62 -2.99 23.32
CA PHE A 376 30.15 -4.35 23.42
C PHE A 376 29.85 -4.72 24.87
N SER A 377 28.68 -5.27 25.14
CA SER A 377 28.29 -5.89 26.40
C SER A 377 28.09 -7.39 26.24
N ALA A 378 27.64 -8.08 27.28
CA ALA A 378 27.38 -9.52 27.22
C ALA A 378 26.28 -9.89 26.22
N ASN A 379 25.29 -9.03 26.05
CA ASN A 379 24.07 -9.29 25.25
C ASN A 379 23.80 -8.27 24.15
N ASP A 380 24.46 -7.11 24.19
CA ASP A 380 24.14 -5.98 23.32
C ASP A 380 25.40 -5.33 22.74
N VAL A 381 25.24 -4.63 21.63
CA VAL A 381 26.23 -3.75 21.06
C VAL A 381 25.61 -2.36 20.91
N ILE A 382 26.19 -1.36 21.55
CA ILE A 382 25.77 0.03 21.39
C ILE A 382 26.66 0.66 20.32
N LEU A 383 26.06 1.12 19.24
CA LEU A 383 26.73 1.93 18.22
C LEU A 383 26.44 3.41 18.46
N THR A 384 27.50 4.16 18.76
CA THR A 384 27.44 5.61 18.88
C THR A 384 27.98 6.26 17.61
N LEU A 385 27.17 7.14 17.00
CA LEU A 385 27.53 7.91 15.81
C LEU A 385 27.58 9.39 16.15
N SER A 386 28.65 10.10 15.72
CA SER A 386 28.64 11.57 15.70
C SER A 386 28.55 12.08 14.26
N ARG A 387 27.72 13.07 14.02
CA ARG A 387 27.57 13.74 12.73
C ARG A 387 28.15 15.14 12.75
N ALA A 388 28.38 15.71 11.56
CA ALA A 388 28.84 17.10 11.39
C ALA A 388 27.71 18.08 11.68
#